data_12854cd3a8197d44c30c1c13441b321b
#
_entry.id   12854cd3a8197d44c30c1c13441b321b
#
_cell.length_a   1.000
_cell.length_b   1.000
_cell.length_c   1.000
_cell.angle_alpha   90.00
_cell.angle_beta   90.00
_cell.angle_gamma   90.00
#
_symmetry.space_group_name_H-M   'P 1'
#
loop_
_entity.id
_entity.type
_entity.pdbx_description
1 polymer ?
#
loop_
_entity_poly.entity_id
_entity_poly.type
_entity_poly.pdbx_seq_one_letter_code
_entity_poly.pdbx_strand_id
1 'polypeptide(L)'
;MGGHTETAHPQTLLQQRDAARARRRLEIYQETRRRLKDALRELIPGHKIILFGSLTRPGVFNDRSDVDLALESEPPQMSIYRLIAELMERLGRPVDILMLDQCRFRERIRREGEVWIA
;
A
#
# COMPACT_ATOMS: atom_id res chain seq x y z
N MET A 1 -26.38 -19.58 -33.37
CA MET A 1 -26.23 -19.01 -33.14
C MET A 1 -26.12 -18.20 -32.43
N GLY A 2 -26.39 -17.92 -32.46
CA GLY A 2 -26.16 -16.81 -31.87
C GLY A 2 -26.07 -16.68 -30.53
N GLY A 3 -26.35 -17.54 -29.90
CA GLY A 3 -26.34 -17.42 -28.49
C GLY A 3 -25.18 -16.69 -27.95
N HIS A 4 -24.11 -16.84 -28.58
CA HIS A 4 -23.03 -16.23 -28.05
C HIS A 4 -22.98 -14.79 -28.19
N THR A 5 -23.84 -14.24 -28.87
CA THR A 5 -23.79 -12.81 -28.99
C THR A 5 -24.21 -12.13 -27.73
N GLU A 6 -24.96 -12.76 -26.90
CA GLU A 6 -25.31 -12.08 -25.69
C GLU A 6 -24.13 -11.91 -24.79
N THR A 7 -23.10 -12.72 -24.90
CA THR A 7 -21.93 -12.48 -24.13
C THR A 7 -21.11 -11.31 -24.67
N ALA A 8 -21.45 -10.86 -25.84
CA ALA A 8 -20.76 -9.77 -26.47
C ALA A 8 -21.47 -8.44 -26.27
N HIS A 9 -22.26 -8.29 -25.23
CA HIS A 9 -22.88 -7.02 -24.96
C HIS A 9 -21.83 -5.93 -24.82
N PRO A 10 -21.93 -4.87 -25.62
CA PRO A 10 -20.98 -3.78 -25.46
C PRO A 10 -21.15 -3.13 -24.11
N GLN A 11 -20.05 -2.86 -23.47
CA GLN A 11 -20.07 -2.09 -22.24
C GLN A 11 -20.43 -0.64 -22.55
N THR A 12 -21.18 0.00 -21.67
CA THR A 12 -21.40 1.43 -21.77
C THR A 12 -20.09 2.18 -21.54
N LEU A 13 -20.05 3.45 -21.95
CA LEU A 13 -18.89 4.28 -21.67
C LEU A 13 -18.61 4.38 -20.17
N LEU A 14 -19.66 4.44 -19.37
CA LEU A 14 -19.51 4.49 -17.92
C LEU A 14 -18.90 3.21 -17.38
N GLN A 15 -19.36 2.05 -17.85
CA GLN A 15 -18.80 0.76 -17.44
C GLN A 15 -17.33 0.63 -17.85
N GLN A 16 -16.99 1.10 -19.03
CA GLN A 16 -15.61 1.09 -19.51
C GLN A 16 -14.70 1.98 -18.64
N ARG A 17 -15.20 3.16 -18.25
CA ARG A 17 -14.46 4.06 -17.35
C ARG A 17 -14.26 3.42 -15.98
N ASP A 18 -15.29 2.77 -15.45
CA ASP A 18 -15.20 2.13 -14.14
C ASP A 18 -14.21 0.98 -14.17
N ALA A 19 -14.20 0.18 -15.22
CA ALA A 19 -13.23 -0.89 -15.40
C ALA A 19 -11.81 -0.35 -15.53
N ALA A 20 -11.62 0.74 -16.26
CA ALA A 20 -10.32 1.38 -16.41
C ALA A 20 -9.80 1.93 -15.06
N ARG A 21 -10.68 2.55 -14.28
CA ARG A 21 -10.32 3.04 -12.95
C ARG A 21 -9.94 1.91 -12.01
N ALA A 22 -10.68 0.81 -12.06
CA ALA A 22 -10.37 -0.35 -11.23
C ALA A 22 -9.01 -0.94 -11.58
N ARG A 23 -8.71 -1.07 -12.88
CA ARG A 23 -7.38 -1.52 -13.32
C ARG A 23 -6.29 -0.57 -12.87
N ARG A 24 -6.52 0.74 -12.99
CA ARG A 24 -5.56 1.75 -12.57
C ARG A 24 -5.28 1.67 -11.08
N ARG A 25 -6.31 1.50 -10.25
CA ARG A 25 -6.12 1.34 -8.81
C ARG A 25 -5.29 0.11 -8.48
N LEU A 26 -5.55 -1.00 -9.17
CA LEU A 26 -4.79 -2.22 -8.95
C LEU A 26 -3.31 -2.04 -9.35
N GLU A 27 -3.05 -1.39 -10.47
CA GLU A 27 -1.69 -1.11 -10.91
C GLU A 27 -0.93 -0.24 -9.91
N ILE A 28 -1.57 0.82 -9.42
CA ILE A 28 -0.99 1.73 -8.42
C ILE A 28 -0.72 0.97 -7.12
N TYR A 29 -1.65 0.13 -6.70
CA TYR A 29 -1.52 -0.70 -5.51
C TYR A 29 -0.30 -1.63 -5.63
N GLN A 30 -0.19 -2.36 -6.72
CA GLN A 30 0.91 -3.30 -6.93
C GLN A 30 2.25 -2.59 -7.06
N GLU A 31 2.29 -1.50 -7.82
CA GLU A 31 3.52 -0.73 -8.03
C GLU A 31 4.01 -0.09 -6.72
N THR A 32 3.10 0.48 -5.93
CA THR A 32 3.46 1.11 -4.68
C THR A 32 4.01 0.09 -3.69
N ARG A 33 3.38 -1.09 -3.60
CA ARG A 33 3.87 -2.16 -2.72
C ARG A 33 5.26 -2.62 -3.13
N ARG A 34 5.51 -2.77 -4.43
CA ARG A 34 6.82 -3.16 -4.95
C ARG A 34 7.88 -2.12 -4.62
N ARG A 35 7.58 -0.84 -4.87
CA ARG A 35 8.50 0.26 -4.57
C ARG A 35 8.78 0.37 -3.08
N LEU A 36 7.75 0.20 -2.26
CA LEU A 36 7.90 0.24 -0.82
C LEU A 36 8.81 -0.88 -0.34
N LYS A 37 8.59 -2.09 -0.84
CA LYS A 37 9.41 -3.24 -0.46
C LYS A 37 10.87 -3.01 -0.84
N ASP A 38 11.14 -2.53 -2.05
CA ASP A 38 12.49 -2.25 -2.50
C ASP A 38 13.16 -1.16 -1.67
N ALA A 39 12.42 -0.09 -1.38
CA ALA A 39 12.93 1.02 -0.58
C ALA A 39 13.27 0.58 0.86
N LEU A 40 12.38 -0.17 1.48
CA LEU A 40 12.61 -0.67 2.84
C LEU A 40 13.82 -1.60 2.91
N ARG A 41 13.96 -2.47 1.93
CA ARG A 41 15.10 -3.38 1.85
C ARG A 41 16.42 -2.62 1.73
N GLU A 42 16.40 -1.51 1.03
CA GLU A 42 17.58 -0.67 0.86
C GLU A 42 17.86 0.18 2.10
N LEU A 43 16.81 0.74 2.72
CA LEU A 43 16.97 1.71 3.81
C LEU A 43 17.13 1.05 5.18
N ILE A 44 16.35 0.03 5.48
CA ILE A 44 16.35 -0.64 6.79
C ILE A 44 16.31 -2.16 6.62
N PRO A 45 17.32 -2.74 5.94
CA PRO A 45 17.30 -4.18 5.66
C PRO A 45 17.17 -5.01 6.93
N GLY A 46 16.32 -6.03 6.87
CA GLY A 46 16.10 -6.96 7.98
C GLY A 46 15.17 -6.46 9.06
N HIS A 47 14.73 -5.21 9.01
CA HIS A 47 13.87 -4.65 10.05
C HIS A 47 12.41 -5.07 9.83
N LYS A 48 11.74 -5.41 10.91
CA LYS A 48 10.33 -5.79 10.87
C LYS A 48 9.45 -4.55 10.76
N ILE A 49 8.50 -4.58 9.85
CA ILE A 49 7.47 -3.55 9.74
C ILE A 49 6.10 -4.21 9.63
N ILE A 50 5.07 -3.44 9.94
CA ILE A 50 3.69 -3.88 9.71
C ILE A 50 3.05 -2.88 8.78
N LEU A 51 2.63 -3.36 7.60
CA LEU A 51 1.88 -2.56 6.65
C LEU A 51 0.42 -2.62 7.02
N PHE A 52 -0.25 -1.47 7.11
CA PHE A 52 -1.67 -1.42 7.41
C PHE A 52 -2.36 -0.35 6.58
N GLY A 53 -3.66 -0.19 6.77
CA GLY A 53 -4.43 0.82 6.05
C GLY A 53 -4.72 0.42 4.61
N SER A 54 -4.92 1.42 3.76
CA SER A 54 -5.42 1.21 2.40
C SER A 54 -4.49 0.40 1.51
N LEU A 55 -3.18 0.41 1.77
CA LEU A 55 -2.23 -0.36 0.96
C LEU A 55 -2.30 -1.88 1.21
N THR A 56 -3.14 -2.32 2.13
CA THR A 56 -3.48 -3.73 2.31
C THR A 56 -4.74 -4.13 1.56
N ARG A 57 -5.37 -3.18 0.85
CA ARG A 57 -6.67 -3.38 0.19
C ARG A 57 -6.60 -2.99 -1.27
N PRO A 58 -6.47 -3.95 -2.20
CA PRO A 58 -6.25 -3.63 -3.61
C PRO A 58 -7.37 -2.82 -4.26
N GLY A 59 -8.61 -2.92 -3.78
CA GLY A 59 -9.72 -2.17 -4.33
C GLY A 59 -9.90 -0.78 -3.74
N VAL A 60 -9.18 -0.46 -2.68
CA VAL A 60 -9.32 0.80 -1.94
C VAL A 60 -8.19 1.77 -2.24
N PHE A 61 -6.96 1.25 -2.31
CA PHE A 61 -5.77 2.09 -2.53
C PHE A 61 -5.85 2.79 -3.89
N ASN A 62 -5.56 4.08 -3.89
CA ASN A 62 -5.57 4.90 -5.11
C ASN A 62 -4.43 5.92 -5.08
N ASP A 63 -4.36 6.79 -6.10
CA ASP A 63 -3.27 7.74 -6.24
C ASP A 63 -3.26 8.85 -5.20
N ARG A 64 -4.31 8.97 -4.39
CA ARG A 64 -4.37 9.93 -3.27
C ARG A 64 -4.18 9.29 -1.91
N SER A 65 -4.02 7.97 -1.87
CA SER A 65 -3.89 7.25 -0.61
C SER A 65 -2.50 7.43 -0.01
N ASP A 66 -2.46 7.46 1.32
CA ASP A 66 -1.21 7.49 2.08
C ASP A 66 -0.70 6.06 2.28
N VAL A 67 0.57 5.94 2.59
CA VAL A 67 1.17 4.68 3.01
C VAL A 67 1.28 4.69 4.53
N ASP A 68 0.70 3.69 5.18
CA ASP A 68 0.68 3.58 6.64
C ASP A 68 1.50 2.38 7.09
N LEU A 69 2.51 2.65 7.90
CA LEU A 69 3.39 1.63 8.46
C LEU A 69 3.41 1.71 9.97
N ALA A 70 3.62 0.57 10.61
CA ALA A 70 3.81 0.51 12.05
C ALA A 70 5.10 -0.24 12.37
N LEU A 71 5.81 0.23 13.38
CA LEU A 71 7.06 -0.37 13.83
C LEU A 71 6.93 -0.74 15.30
N GLU A 72 7.50 -1.88 15.68
CA GLU A 72 7.59 -2.29 17.08
C GLU A 72 8.83 -1.68 17.74
N SER A 73 9.86 -1.40 16.96
CA SER A 73 11.09 -0.77 17.44
C SER A 73 11.65 0.17 16.38
N GLU A 74 12.41 1.16 16.82
CA GLU A 74 13.07 2.08 15.91
C GLU A 74 14.20 1.36 15.18
N PRO A 75 14.32 1.53 13.85
CA PRO A 75 15.39 0.89 13.11
C PRO A 75 16.76 1.46 13.51
N PRO A 76 17.79 0.62 13.63
CA PRO A 76 19.12 1.10 13.99
C PRO A 76 19.79 1.92 12.88
N GLN A 77 19.34 1.77 11.64
CA GLN A 77 19.97 2.41 10.49
C GLN A 77 19.66 3.90 10.41
N MET A 78 18.51 4.35 10.88
CA MET A 78 18.12 5.76 10.81
C MET A 78 16.95 6.06 11.72
N SER A 79 16.71 7.35 11.97
CA SER A 79 15.56 7.78 12.74
C SER A 79 14.26 7.57 11.95
N ILE A 80 13.14 7.51 12.65
CA ILE A 80 11.83 7.40 12.03
C ILE A 80 11.56 8.60 11.13
N TYR A 81 11.97 9.79 11.54
CA TYR A 81 11.75 11.00 10.74
C TYR A 81 12.49 10.95 9.41
N ARG A 82 13.72 10.44 9.45
CA ARG A 82 14.51 10.28 8.22
C ARG A 82 13.89 9.19 7.34
N LEU A 83 13.42 8.10 7.93
CA LEU A 83 12.78 7.04 7.18
C LEU A 83 11.53 7.54 6.47
N ILE A 84 10.70 8.32 7.16
CA ILE A 84 9.51 8.93 6.55
C ILE A 84 9.92 9.78 5.35
N ALA A 85 10.90 10.65 5.52
CA ALA A 85 11.34 11.55 4.45
C ALA A 85 11.86 10.77 3.24
N GLU A 86 12.69 9.75 3.47
CA GLU A 86 13.23 8.92 2.40
C GLU A 86 12.15 8.16 1.66
N LEU A 87 11.17 7.59 2.39
CA LEU A 87 10.08 6.87 1.77
C LEU A 87 9.16 7.79 0.98
N MET A 88 8.86 8.98 1.50
CA MET A 88 8.05 9.96 0.78
C MET A 88 8.70 10.35 -0.54
N GLU A 89 10.01 10.56 -0.52
CA GLU A 89 10.73 10.90 -1.74
C GLU A 89 10.68 9.78 -2.76
N ARG A 90 10.90 8.55 -2.33
CA ARG A 90 10.93 7.39 -3.22
C ARG A 90 9.57 6.98 -3.74
N LEU A 91 8.52 7.15 -2.93
CA LEU A 91 7.17 6.74 -3.30
C LEU A 91 6.35 7.87 -3.93
N GLY A 92 6.76 9.11 -3.74
CA GLY A 92 6.05 10.26 -4.28
C GLY A 92 4.67 10.46 -3.66
N ARG A 93 4.48 10.06 -2.40
CA ARG A 93 3.22 10.20 -1.68
C ARG A 93 3.45 10.26 -0.18
N PRO A 94 2.47 10.75 0.60
CA PRO A 94 2.60 10.81 2.04
C PRO A 94 2.79 9.44 2.67
N VAL A 95 3.64 9.37 3.68
CA VAL A 95 3.93 8.16 4.44
C VAL A 95 3.81 8.48 5.92
N ASP A 96 3.01 7.69 6.64
CA ASP A 96 2.89 7.77 8.09
C ASP A 96 3.53 6.55 8.72
N ILE A 97 4.32 6.76 9.76
CA ILE A 97 4.91 5.67 10.52
C ILE A 97 4.53 5.83 11.99
N LEU A 98 3.89 4.80 12.54
CA LEU A 98 3.48 4.76 13.93
C LEU A 98 4.40 3.82 14.71
N MET A 99 4.67 4.18 15.97
CA MET A 99 5.27 3.23 16.91
C MET A 99 4.14 2.49 17.61
N LEU A 100 4.14 1.16 17.52
CA LEU A 100 3.05 0.35 18.05
C LEU A 100 2.84 0.49 19.55
N ASP A 101 3.92 0.60 20.32
CA ASP A 101 3.85 0.74 21.76
C ASP A 101 3.17 2.03 22.20
N GLN A 102 3.11 3.03 21.33
CA GLN A 102 2.46 4.31 21.61
C GLN A 102 1.08 4.40 20.96
N CYS A 103 0.62 3.35 20.30
CA CYS A 103 -0.61 3.38 19.54
C CYS A 103 -1.76 2.71 20.29
N ARG A 104 -2.91 3.41 20.35
CA ARG A 104 -4.13 2.87 20.98
C ARG A 104 -4.67 1.66 20.24
N PHE A 105 -4.43 1.58 18.94
CA PHE A 105 -4.99 0.56 18.07
C PHE A 105 -3.99 -0.56 17.75
N ARG A 106 -2.95 -0.73 18.58
CA ARG A 106 -1.88 -1.69 18.27
C ARG A 106 -2.36 -3.12 18.07
N GLU A 107 -3.35 -3.57 18.85
CA GLU A 107 -3.88 -4.92 18.70
C GLU A 107 -4.59 -5.10 17.36
N ARG A 108 -5.34 -4.08 16.95
CA ARG A 108 -6.01 -4.09 15.66
C ARG A 108 -5.00 -4.09 14.52
N ILE A 109 -3.96 -3.27 14.62
CA ILE A 109 -2.91 -3.21 13.59
C ILE A 109 -2.20 -4.55 13.48
N ARG A 110 -1.88 -5.19 14.62
CA ARG A 110 -1.24 -6.50 14.60
C ARG A 110 -2.12 -7.57 13.97
N ARG A 111 -3.42 -7.49 14.20
CA ARG A 111 -4.36 -8.50 13.70
C ARG A 111 -4.67 -8.30 12.23
N GLU A 112 -4.83 -7.06 11.77
CA GLU A 112 -5.27 -6.75 10.42
C GLU A 112 -4.13 -6.40 9.45
N GLY A 113 -2.98 -6.05 9.97
CA GLY A 113 -1.84 -5.63 9.16
C GLY A 113 -1.07 -6.79 8.57
N GLU A 114 -0.21 -6.47 7.60
CA GLU A 114 0.71 -7.43 7.01
C GLU A 114 2.11 -7.22 7.58
N VAL A 115 2.71 -8.29 8.08
CA VAL A 115 4.08 -8.25 8.60
C VAL A 115 5.07 -8.44 7.46
N TRP A 116 5.99 -7.51 7.34
CA TRP A 116 7.08 -7.58 6.36
C TRP A 116 8.42 -7.54 7.09
N ILE A 117 9.38 -8.28 6.57
CA ILE A 117 10.78 -8.18 7.00
C ILE A 117 11.52 -7.52 5.83
N ALA A 118 12.06 -6.36 6.07
CA ALA A 118 12.68 -5.55 5.03
C ALA A 118 13.95 -6.21 4.44
#